data_c5a9be167612adf205d773e6843e7290
#
_entry.id   c5a9be167612adf205d773e6843e7290
#
_cell.length_a   1.000
_cell.length_b   1.000
_cell.length_c   1.000
_cell.angle_alpha   90.00
_cell.angle_beta   90.00
_cell.angle_gamma   90.00
#
_symmetry.space_group_name_H-M   'P 1'
#
loop_
_entity.id
_entity.type
_entity.pdbx_description
1 polymer ?
#
loop_
_entity_poly.entity_id
_entity_poly.type
_entity_poly.pdbx_seq_one_letter_code
_entity_poly.pdbx_strand_id
1 'polypeptide(L)'
;MKKTKWIKSTALLAAAGVLLTGCGLSSAASYVPPAGPGSISPLPDLPQDATMTVTSKAFTEQLILGKIAVLAGQAAGFKVNDLTNVPGSQPARELIHSGQANMMWEYTGTAWMTYLGHEDGIANQAKMWQSVHDQDLGNGIIWGDPAPMNNTYAMAVRSEAVGDLGGISKLSQLKDLSPKDLTFCVDAEFNSRSDGLNPMLELYGLERGNPASVPDTNVGLYDTGAIYSATDEGACNFGEVFTTDGRIKALDLTVLEDDLGYFPAYNVAPVFYGKFAEKYPGIEEVFAKIAPLLTDEALQAMNLEVDVKGREPADVAFEWMVQNGFISEP
;
A
#
# COMPACT_ATOMS: atom_id res chain seq x y z
N MET A 1 -70.27 -30.79 -46.71
CA MET A 1 -69.67 -29.52 -47.07
C MET A 1 -69.76 -28.58 -45.86
N LYS A 2 -68.69 -28.49 -45.03
CA LYS A 2 -68.63 -27.57 -43.86
C LYS A 2 -67.44 -26.63 -44.05
N LYS A 3 -67.74 -25.32 -44.20
CA LYS A 3 -66.74 -24.27 -44.32
C LYS A 3 -66.21 -23.89 -42.91
N THR A 4 -64.92 -24.11 -42.67
CA THR A 4 -64.27 -23.69 -41.45
C THR A 4 -63.71 -22.27 -41.63
N LYS A 5 -64.16 -21.32 -40.77
CA LYS A 5 -63.69 -19.95 -40.72
C LYS A 5 -62.35 -19.85 -39.94
N TRP A 6 -61.34 -19.28 -40.58
CA TRP A 6 -60.06 -18.95 -39.92
C TRP A 6 -60.24 -17.56 -39.19
N ILE A 7 -60.03 -17.58 -37.89
CA ILE A 7 -59.93 -16.41 -37.06
C ILE A 7 -58.47 -16.00 -37.02
N LYS A 8 -58.18 -14.80 -37.54
CA LYS A 8 -56.86 -14.16 -37.42
C LYS A 8 -56.76 -13.50 -36.05
N SER A 9 -55.98 -14.07 -35.13
CA SER A 9 -55.61 -13.44 -33.86
C SER A 9 -54.42 -12.56 -34.08
N THR A 10 -54.63 -11.24 -33.98
CA THR A 10 -53.57 -10.23 -33.98
C THR A 10 -52.99 -10.18 -32.57
N ALA A 11 -51.76 -10.67 -32.37
CA ALA A 11 -51.03 -10.52 -31.11
C ALA A 11 -50.36 -9.13 -31.08
N LEU A 12 -50.83 -8.27 -30.19
CA LEU A 12 -50.14 -7.01 -29.81
C LEU A 12 -48.93 -7.39 -28.95
N LEU A 13 -47.71 -7.25 -29.48
CA LEU A 13 -46.49 -7.24 -28.66
C LEU A 13 -46.40 -5.87 -27.99
N ALA A 14 -46.67 -5.83 -26.69
CA ALA A 14 -46.29 -4.71 -25.83
C ALA A 14 -44.80 -4.85 -25.51
N ALA A 15 -43.95 -4.04 -26.14
CA ALA A 15 -42.54 -3.88 -25.79
C ALA A 15 -42.45 -3.11 -24.47
N ALA A 16 -42.29 -3.84 -23.36
CA ALA A 16 -41.92 -3.24 -22.10
C ALA A 16 -40.40 -2.89 -22.18
N GLY A 17 -40.13 -1.61 -22.45
CA GLY A 17 -38.78 -1.04 -22.32
C GLY A 17 -38.37 -1.05 -20.86
N VAL A 18 -37.55 -2.02 -20.46
CA VAL A 18 -36.85 -2.00 -19.18
C VAL A 18 -35.74 -0.97 -19.31
N LEU A 19 -36.00 0.24 -18.77
CA LEU A 19 -34.98 1.23 -18.48
C LEU A 19 -34.07 0.60 -17.41
N LEU A 20 -32.97 -0.01 -17.84
CA LEU A 20 -31.82 -0.30 -16.99
C LEU A 20 -31.24 1.06 -16.58
N THR A 21 -31.76 1.65 -15.51
CA THR A 21 -31.03 2.62 -14.73
C THR A 21 -29.85 1.85 -14.15
N GLY A 22 -28.73 1.86 -14.84
CA GLY A 22 -27.47 1.48 -14.28
C GLY A 22 -27.22 2.37 -13.06
N CYS A 23 -27.45 1.84 -11.84
CA CYS A 23 -26.82 2.39 -10.66
C CYS A 23 -25.33 2.35 -10.96
N GLY A 24 -24.76 3.51 -11.31
CA GLY A 24 -23.34 3.68 -11.41
C GLY A 24 -22.76 3.28 -10.05
N LEU A 25 -22.21 2.09 -9.99
CA LEU A 25 -21.19 1.74 -9.00
C LEU A 25 -19.96 2.59 -9.36
N SER A 26 -20.00 3.88 -8.99
CA SER A 26 -18.77 4.59 -8.73
C SER A 26 -18.12 3.77 -7.62
N SER A 27 -16.98 3.17 -7.92
CA SER A 27 -16.27 2.38 -6.92
C SER A 27 -16.08 3.27 -5.70
N ALA A 28 -16.41 2.80 -4.50
CA ALA A 28 -16.16 3.50 -3.23
C ALA A 28 -14.69 3.94 -3.12
N ALA A 29 -13.80 3.31 -3.88
CA ALA A 29 -12.40 3.64 -4.02
C ALA A 29 -12.12 5.06 -4.54
N SER A 30 -12.99 5.67 -5.34
CA SER A 30 -12.75 7.02 -5.94
C SER A 30 -13.31 8.19 -5.12
N TYR A 31 -14.01 7.92 -4.01
CA TYR A 31 -14.55 8.98 -3.16
C TYR A 31 -13.45 9.64 -2.32
N VAL A 32 -13.47 10.97 -2.29
CA VAL A 32 -12.82 11.80 -1.27
C VAL A 32 -13.78 12.91 -0.85
N PRO A 33 -13.76 13.33 0.43
CA PRO A 33 -14.56 14.47 0.88
C PRO A 33 -14.22 15.74 0.10
N PRO A 34 -15.20 16.63 -0.17
CA PRO A 34 -14.91 17.94 -0.73
C PRO A 34 -14.06 18.75 0.27
N ALA A 35 -13.08 19.50 -0.25
CA ALA A 35 -12.16 20.26 0.55
C ALA A 35 -12.18 21.75 0.20
N GLY A 36 -12.02 22.60 1.22
CA GLY A 36 -11.77 24.01 1.08
C GLY A 36 -10.27 24.34 0.96
N PRO A 37 -9.91 25.59 0.72
CA PRO A 37 -8.52 26.02 0.56
C PRO A 37 -7.72 25.92 1.88
N GLY A 38 -6.41 25.63 1.76
CA GLY A 38 -5.47 25.59 2.87
C GLY A 38 -4.09 26.12 2.47
N SER A 39 -3.01 25.57 3.05
CA SER A 39 -1.64 25.91 2.69
C SER A 39 -1.22 25.40 1.31
N ILE A 40 -1.95 24.41 0.78
CA ILE A 40 -1.87 24.02 -0.62
C ILE A 40 -2.86 24.87 -1.40
N SER A 41 -2.36 25.53 -2.45
CA SER A 41 -3.15 26.38 -3.34
C SER A 41 -2.94 25.96 -4.78
N PRO A 42 -3.86 26.31 -5.69
CA PRO A 42 -3.69 26.01 -7.12
C PRO A 42 -2.34 26.50 -7.64
N LEU A 43 -1.69 25.65 -8.44
CA LEU A 43 -0.43 26.02 -9.08
C LEU A 43 -0.63 27.21 -10.01
N PRO A 44 0.32 28.17 -10.08
CA PRO A 44 0.24 29.28 -11.01
C PRO A 44 0.22 28.76 -12.46
N ASP A 45 -0.52 29.44 -13.30
CA ASP A 45 -0.62 29.16 -14.74
C ASP A 45 -1.09 27.72 -15.10
N LEU A 46 -1.74 27.03 -14.15
CA LEU A 46 -2.29 25.69 -14.40
C LEU A 46 -3.49 25.77 -15.37
N PRO A 47 -3.47 25.02 -16.51
CA PRO A 47 -4.62 24.95 -17.40
C PRO A 47 -5.89 24.44 -16.68
N GLN A 48 -7.06 24.98 -16.98
CA GLN A 48 -8.34 24.59 -16.33
C GLN A 48 -8.72 23.13 -16.54
N ASP A 49 -8.16 22.49 -17.56
CA ASP A 49 -8.37 21.08 -17.89
C ASP A 49 -7.18 20.20 -17.52
N ALA A 50 -6.21 20.73 -16.76
CA ALA A 50 -5.07 19.94 -16.28
C ALA A 50 -5.55 18.76 -15.45
N THR A 51 -5.07 17.58 -15.83
CA THR A 51 -5.41 16.33 -15.14
C THR A 51 -4.18 15.73 -14.48
N MET A 52 -4.39 15.10 -13.34
CA MET A 52 -3.40 14.32 -12.63
C MET A 52 -4.02 12.95 -12.29
N THR A 53 -3.32 11.87 -12.61
CA THR A 53 -3.75 10.52 -12.23
C THR A 53 -2.87 10.05 -11.07
N VAL A 54 -3.51 9.73 -9.95
CA VAL A 54 -2.86 9.21 -8.74
C VAL A 54 -3.08 7.70 -8.67
N THR A 55 -2.03 6.94 -8.39
CA THR A 55 -2.14 5.51 -8.11
C THR A 55 -1.57 5.16 -6.73
N SER A 56 -1.90 3.99 -6.21
CA SER A 56 -1.35 3.43 -4.98
C SER A 56 -1.46 1.91 -4.98
N LYS A 57 -0.69 1.26 -4.12
CA LYS A 57 -0.86 -0.17 -3.83
C LYS A 57 -2.12 -0.42 -2.99
N ALA A 58 -2.50 -1.69 -2.79
CA ALA A 58 -3.80 -2.10 -2.25
C ALA A 58 -3.83 -2.35 -0.72
N PHE A 59 -2.81 -1.98 0.04
CA PHE A 59 -2.84 -2.09 1.50
C PHE A 59 -3.12 -0.74 2.17
N THR A 60 -3.59 -0.77 3.40
CA THR A 60 -4.21 0.35 4.12
C THR A 60 -3.39 1.64 4.06
N GLU A 61 -2.10 1.60 4.44
CA GLU A 61 -1.24 2.78 4.42
C GLU A 61 -1.15 3.41 3.03
N GLN A 62 -1.03 2.59 2.00
CA GLN A 62 -0.99 3.07 0.62
C GLN A 62 -2.33 3.63 0.13
N LEU A 63 -3.45 3.12 0.63
CA LEU A 63 -4.76 3.70 0.36
C LEU A 63 -4.88 5.09 1.00
N ILE A 64 -4.44 5.25 2.25
CA ILE A 64 -4.44 6.55 2.93
C ILE A 64 -3.52 7.53 2.20
N LEU A 65 -2.27 7.15 1.92
CA LEU A 65 -1.31 7.96 1.19
C LEU A 65 -1.81 8.34 -0.21
N GLY A 66 -2.46 7.40 -0.90
CA GLY A 66 -3.10 7.66 -2.19
C GLY A 66 -4.20 8.71 -2.10
N LYS A 67 -5.04 8.66 -1.04
CA LYS A 67 -6.09 9.68 -0.82
C LYS A 67 -5.51 11.04 -0.42
N ILE A 68 -4.44 11.07 0.36
CA ILE A 68 -3.67 12.31 0.61
C ILE A 68 -3.20 12.91 -0.72
N ALA A 69 -2.66 12.09 -1.62
CA ALA A 69 -2.20 12.56 -2.93
C ALA A 69 -3.36 13.06 -3.82
N VAL A 70 -4.51 12.39 -3.80
CA VAL A 70 -5.72 12.84 -4.52
C VAL A 70 -6.16 14.21 -4.02
N LEU A 71 -6.29 14.39 -2.70
CA LEU A 71 -6.69 15.66 -2.07
C LEU A 71 -5.66 16.77 -2.34
N ALA A 72 -4.37 16.46 -2.26
CA ALA A 72 -3.30 17.42 -2.56
C ALA A 72 -3.33 17.87 -4.02
N GLY A 73 -3.52 16.93 -4.96
CA GLY A 73 -3.66 17.25 -6.38
C GLY A 73 -4.89 18.13 -6.68
N GLN A 74 -6.02 17.85 -6.03
CA GLN A 74 -7.22 18.68 -6.14
C GLN A 74 -7.00 20.08 -5.57
N ALA A 75 -6.37 20.19 -4.39
CA ALA A 75 -6.03 21.48 -3.78
C ALA A 75 -5.02 22.28 -4.64
N ALA A 76 -4.11 21.59 -5.34
CA ALA A 76 -3.20 22.17 -6.31
C ALA A 76 -3.86 22.58 -7.64
N GLY A 77 -5.17 22.34 -7.80
CA GLY A 77 -5.98 22.79 -8.93
C GLY A 77 -6.18 21.76 -10.05
N PHE A 78 -5.67 20.54 -9.93
CA PHE A 78 -5.84 19.50 -10.94
C PHE A 78 -7.23 18.85 -10.89
N LYS A 79 -7.71 18.40 -12.04
CA LYS A 79 -8.75 17.36 -12.11
C LYS A 79 -8.06 16.02 -11.84
N VAL A 80 -8.33 15.43 -10.68
CA VAL A 80 -7.64 14.21 -10.27
C VAL A 80 -8.42 12.96 -10.67
N ASN A 81 -7.76 12.06 -11.39
CA ASN A 81 -8.23 10.70 -11.63
C ASN A 81 -7.66 9.80 -10.52
N ASP A 82 -8.54 9.21 -9.75
CA ASP A 82 -8.18 8.29 -8.68
C ASP A 82 -8.07 6.85 -9.23
N LEU A 83 -6.84 6.36 -9.36
CA LEU A 83 -6.49 5.01 -9.78
C LEU A 83 -5.74 4.29 -8.64
N THR A 84 -6.15 4.54 -7.39
CA THR A 84 -5.62 3.88 -6.21
C THR A 84 -6.09 2.43 -6.08
N ASN A 85 -5.54 1.67 -5.13
CA ASN A 85 -5.91 0.27 -4.85
C ASN A 85 -5.49 -0.72 -5.95
N VAL A 86 -4.24 -0.61 -6.42
CA VAL A 86 -3.66 -1.54 -7.39
C VAL A 86 -2.98 -2.70 -6.66
N PRO A 87 -3.33 -3.96 -6.96
CA PRO A 87 -2.75 -5.10 -6.27
C PRO A 87 -1.28 -5.31 -6.66
N GLY A 88 -0.38 -5.13 -5.69
CA GLY A 88 1.04 -5.41 -5.80
C GLY A 88 1.90 -4.26 -6.33
N SER A 89 3.20 -4.38 -6.06
CA SER A 89 4.19 -3.34 -6.35
C SER A 89 4.47 -3.20 -7.85
N GLN A 90 4.65 -4.30 -8.57
CA GLN A 90 4.98 -4.26 -10.00
C GLN A 90 3.87 -3.63 -10.88
N PRO A 91 2.57 -3.96 -10.73
CA PRO A 91 1.51 -3.29 -11.47
C PRO A 91 1.43 -1.79 -11.18
N ALA A 92 1.59 -1.37 -9.91
CA ALA A 92 1.58 0.04 -9.55
C ALA A 92 2.78 0.80 -10.16
N ARG A 93 3.96 0.19 -10.14
CA ARG A 93 5.17 0.72 -10.77
C ARG A 93 4.98 0.94 -12.28
N GLU A 94 4.37 -0.04 -12.96
CA GLU A 94 4.14 0.04 -14.42
C GLU A 94 3.22 1.20 -14.80
N LEU A 95 2.22 1.53 -13.98
CA LEU A 95 1.35 2.69 -14.22
C LEU A 95 2.13 4.01 -14.22
N ILE A 96 3.10 4.18 -13.33
CA ILE A 96 3.98 5.35 -13.29
C ILE A 96 4.96 5.32 -14.46
N HIS A 97 5.64 4.20 -14.68
CA HIS A 97 6.66 4.08 -15.73
C HIS A 97 6.09 4.31 -17.12
N SER A 98 4.89 3.81 -17.41
CA SER A 98 4.20 4.02 -18.69
C SER A 98 3.54 5.40 -18.82
N GLY A 99 3.45 6.20 -17.74
CA GLY A 99 2.76 7.48 -17.71
C GLY A 99 1.23 7.37 -17.65
N GLN A 100 0.68 6.19 -17.40
CA GLN A 100 -0.77 6.01 -17.16
C GLN A 100 -1.18 6.61 -15.81
N ALA A 101 -0.29 6.59 -14.81
CA ALA A 101 -0.39 7.40 -13.62
C ALA A 101 0.72 8.45 -13.58
N ASN A 102 0.47 9.55 -12.88
CA ASN A 102 1.39 10.68 -12.81
C ASN A 102 2.11 10.78 -11.48
N MET A 103 1.52 10.25 -10.41
CA MET A 103 2.03 10.30 -9.05
C MET A 103 1.60 9.09 -8.23
N MET A 104 2.51 8.61 -7.39
CA MET A 104 2.24 7.70 -6.28
C MET A 104 3.20 7.99 -5.12
N TRP A 105 2.86 7.51 -3.92
CA TRP A 105 3.82 7.34 -2.85
C TRP A 105 4.49 5.97 -2.98
N GLU A 106 5.83 5.92 -2.93
CA GLU A 106 6.56 4.67 -3.06
C GLU A 106 7.69 4.57 -2.06
N TYR A 107 8.06 3.34 -1.70
CA TYR A 107 9.07 3.04 -0.69
C TYR A 107 10.43 2.80 -1.32
N THR A 108 11.46 3.42 -0.75
CA THR A 108 12.84 3.36 -1.26
C THR A 108 13.37 1.93 -1.32
N GLY A 109 13.12 1.11 -0.29
CA GLY A 109 13.53 -0.30 -0.27
C GLY A 109 12.87 -1.13 -1.37
N THR A 110 11.56 -0.95 -1.59
CA THR A 110 10.84 -1.63 -2.68
C THR A 110 11.43 -1.24 -4.05
N ALA A 111 11.67 0.05 -4.26
CA ALA A 111 12.25 0.50 -5.52
C ALA A 111 13.65 -0.10 -5.73
N TRP A 112 14.50 -0.04 -4.72
CA TRP A 112 15.86 -0.56 -4.78
C TRP A 112 15.93 -2.05 -5.09
N MET A 113 15.20 -2.85 -4.28
CA MET A 113 15.26 -4.31 -4.37
C MET A 113 14.41 -4.85 -5.55
N THR A 114 13.15 -4.37 -5.67
CA THR A 114 12.20 -5.00 -6.59
C THR A 114 12.21 -4.42 -8.00
N TYR A 115 12.40 -3.09 -8.13
CA TYR A 115 12.31 -2.44 -9.46
C TYR A 115 13.68 -2.26 -10.11
N LEU A 116 14.68 -1.94 -9.30
CA LEU A 116 16.05 -1.72 -9.77
C LEU A 116 16.91 -2.98 -9.69
N GLY A 117 16.40 -4.06 -9.07
CA GLY A 117 16.97 -5.41 -9.12
C GLY A 117 18.25 -5.59 -8.33
N HIS A 118 18.44 -4.81 -7.26
CA HIS A 118 19.60 -4.99 -6.36
C HIS A 118 19.35 -6.13 -5.37
N GLU A 119 20.39 -6.87 -5.04
CA GLU A 119 20.33 -7.99 -4.08
C GLU A 119 20.66 -7.54 -2.65
N ASP A 120 21.50 -6.51 -2.51
CA ASP A 120 21.91 -5.99 -1.20
C ASP A 120 21.10 -4.73 -0.84
N GLY A 121 20.50 -4.72 0.35
CA GLY A 121 19.80 -3.57 0.89
C GLY A 121 20.76 -2.48 1.41
N ILE A 122 20.28 -1.25 1.47
CA ILE A 122 21.00 -0.10 2.05
C ILE A 122 20.29 0.32 3.33
N ALA A 123 20.90 0.07 4.50
CA ALA A 123 20.31 0.41 5.79
C ALA A 123 20.28 1.93 6.08
N ASN A 124 21.22 2.70 5.53
CA ASN A 124 21.23 4.15 5.71
C ASN A 124 20.16 4.80 4.84
N GLN A 125 19.13 5.37 5.45
CA GLN A 125 17.94 5.92 4.80
C GLN A 125 18.29 7.00 3.75
N ALA A 126 19.14 7.97 4.08
CA ALA A 126 19.52 9.04 3.16
C ALA A 126 20.28 8.50 1.94
N LYS A 127 21.20 7.53 2.16
CA LYS A 127 21.92 6.88 1.08
C LYS A 127 20.99 6.02 0.23
N MET A 128 20.04 5.32 0.84
CA MET A 128 19.05 4.51 0.12
C MET A 128 18.24 5.42 -0.82
N TRP A 129 17.66 6.49 -0.29
CA TRP A 129 16.89 7.43 -1.09
C TRP A 129 17.72 8.03 -2.23
N GLN A 130 18.93 8.52 -1.96
CA GLN A 130 19.80 9.09 -3.00
C GLN A 130 20.13 8.09 -4.10
N SER A 131 20.40 6.82 -3.74
CA SER A 131 20.73 5.78 -4.71
C SER A 131 19.55 5.44 -5.60
N VAL A 132 18.35 5.38 -5.04
CA VAL A 132 17.10 5.15 -5.80
C VAL A 132 16.79 6.35 -6.69
N HIS A 133 16.83 7.58 -6.14
CA HIS A 133 16.60 8.81 -6.88
C HIS A 133 17.50 8.89 -8.11
N ASP A 134 18.81 8.75 -7.95
CA ASP A 134 19.77 8.91 -9.05
C ASP A 134 19.60 7.85 -10.14
N GLN A 135 19.33 6.62 -9.75
CA GLN A 135 19.16 5.52 -10.70
C GLN A 135 17.82 5.62 -11.45
N ASP A 136 16.76 6.00 -10.76
CA ASP A 136 15.41 6.04 -11.33
C ASP A 136 15.17 7.24 -12.26
N LEU A 137 16.00 8.30 -12.15
CA LEU A 137 16.04 9.36 -13.15
C LEU A 137 16.29 8.81 -14.55
N GLY A 138 17.13 7.78 -14.68
CA GLY A 138 17.41 7.10 -15.94
C GLY A 138 16.17 6.38 -16.52
N ASN A 139 15.20 6.04 -15.68
CA ASN A 139 13.92 5.44 -16.05
C ASN A 139 12.82 6.48 -16.29
N GLY A 140 13.16 7.79 -16.25
CA GLY A 140 12.19 8.88 -16.43
C GLY A 140 11.24 9.05 -15.26
N ILE A 141 11.66 8.69 -14.06
CA ILE A 141 10.89 8.79 -12.81
C ILE A 141 11.63 9.72 -11.86
N ILE A 142 10.88 10.65 -11.27
CA ILE A 142 11.39 11.64 -10.33
C ILE A 142 10.92 11.25 -8.92
N TRP A 143 11.85 11.23 -7.98
CA TRP A 143 11.62 11.03 -6.57
C TRP A 143 11.74 12.36 -5.84
N GLY A 144 10.68 12.78 -5.15
CA GLY A 144 10.74 13.92 -4.24
C GLY A 144 11.40 13.55 -2.91
N ASP A 145 11.46 14.52 -1.98
CA ASP A 145 12.07 14.32 -0.68
C ASP A 145 11.35 13.22 0.11
N PRO A 146 12.11 12.33 0.80
CA PRO A 146 11.52 11.23 1.54
C PRO A 146 10.88 11.73 2.86
N ALA A 147 9.81 11.04 3.25
CA ALA A 147 9.25 11.17 4.59
C ALA A 147 10.18 10.58 5.65
N PRO A 148 10.12 11.05 6.90
CA PRO A 148 10.93 10.50 7.98
C PRO A 148 10.50 9.09 8.41
N MET A 149 9.27 8.64 8.06
CA MET A 149 8.77 7.32 8.39
C MET A 149 9.55 6.20 7.69
N ASN A 150 9.63 5.04 8.33
CA ASN A 150 10.28 3.84 7.81
C ASN A 150 9.40 2.62 8.02
N ASN A 151 8.55 2.31 7.05
CA ASN A 151 7.66 1.16 7.11
C ASN A 151 8.35 -0.09 6.58
N THR A 152 9.12 -0.77 7.43
CA THR A 152 9.81 -2.01 7.06
C THR A 152 8.94 -3.24 7.30
N TYR A 153 9.25 -4.32 6.59
CA TYR A 153 8.79 -5.65 6.95
C TYR A 153 9.36 -6.08 8.31
N ALA A 154 8.60 -6.86 9.04
CA ALA A 154 9.05 -7.54 10.24
C ALA A 154 8.26 -8.85 10.43
N MET A 155 8.73 -9.70 11.32
CA MET A 155 7.96 -10.85 11.81
C MET A 155 7.44 -10.55 13.21
N ALA A 156 6.17 -10.85 13.44
CA ALA A 156 5.55 -10.71 14.76
C ALA A 156 5.00 -12.04 15.26
N VAL A 157 4.87 -12.14 16.56
CA VAL A 157 4.33 -13.29 17.28
C VAL A 157 3.28 -12.79 18.29
N ARG A 158 2.28 -13.60 18.62
CA ARG A 158 1.39 -13.29 19.76
C ARG A 158 2.19 -13.08 21.03
N SER A 159 1.95 -11.97 21.75
CA SER A 159 2.69 -11.68 22.98
C SER A 159 2.53 -12.79 24.04
N GLU A 160 1.36 -13.41 24.13
CA GLU A 160 1.10 -14.54 25.01
C GLU A 160 1.90 -15.81 24.66
N ALA A 161 2.23 -16.02 23.36
CA ALA A 161 2.98 -17.20 22.90
C ALA A 161 4.50 -17.06 23.05
N VAL A 162 5.01 -15.86 23.33
CA VAL A 162 6.46 -15.60 23.47
C VAL A 162 7.10 -16.56 24.48
N GLY A 163 6.44 -16.79 25.62
CA GLY A 163 6.93 -17.69 26.68
C GLY A 163 7.06 -19.15 26.20
N ASP A 164 6.06 -19.65 25.49
CA ASP A 164 6.03 -21.03 24.96
C ASP A 164 7.04 -21.24 23.84
N LEU A 165 7.44 -20.17 23.17
CA LEU A 165 8.49 -20.15 22.14
C LEU A 165 9.88 -19.80 22.71
N GLY A 166 10.12 -20.09 23.98
CA GLY A 166 11.43 -19.94 24.63
C GLY A 166 11.83 -18.50 24.95
N GLY A 167 10.87 -17.57 25.01
CA GLY A 167 11.14 -16.15 25.25
C GLY A 167 11.67 -15.43 24.01
N ILE A 168 11.20 -15.85 22.81
CA ILE A 168 11.68 -15.30 21.55
C ILE A 168 11.46 -13.78 21.46
N SER A 169 12.50 -13.06 21.01
CA SER A 169 12.48 -11.62 20.81
C SER A 169 13.26 -11.17 19.57
N LYS A 170 14.01 -12.08 18.94
CA LYS A 170 14.89 -11.80 17.79
C LYS A 170 14.72 -12.83 16.70
N LEU A 171 14.93 -12.41 15.45
CA LEU A 171 14.84 -13.31 14.30
C LEU A 171 15.93 -14.40 14.34
N SER A 172 17.13 -14.10 14.85
CA SER A 172 18.21 -15.10 14.98
C SER A 172 17.87 -16.28 15.90
N GLN A 173 16.87 -16.15 16.77
CA GLN A 173 16.43 -17.22 17.67
C GLN A 173 15.48 -18.21 16.99
N LEU A 174 14.95 -17.89 15.80
CA LEU A 174 14.08 -18.79 15.04
C LEU A 174 14.73 -20.15 14.80
N LYS A 175 16.03 -20.19 14.51
CA LYS A 175 16.79 -21.44 14.27
C LYS A 175 16.87 -22.38 15.47
N ASP A 176 16.59 -21.88 16.67
CA ASP A 176 16.64 -22.66 17.91
C ASP A 176 15.28 -23.33 18.22
N LEU A 177 14.25 -23.01 17.43
CA LEU A 177 12.92 -23.57 17.58
C LEU A 177 12.78 -24.92 16.87
N SER A 178 11.84 -25.72 17.35
CA SER A 178 11.46 -26.97 16.68
C SER A 178 10.74 -26.70 15.35
N PRO A 179 10.94 -27.52 14.30
CA PRO A 179 10.26 -27.35 13.02
C PRO A 179 8.73 -27.20 13.11
N LYS A 180 8.10 -27.86 14.08
CA LYS A 180 6.64 -27.75 14.30
C LYS A 180 6.19 -26.35 14.75
N ASP A 181 7.09 -25.58 15.37
CA ASP A 181 6.82 -24.26 15.91
C ASP A 181 7.17 -23.16 14.87
N LEU A 182 7.92 -23.50 13.80
CA LEU A 182 8.30 -22.60 12.70
C LEU A 182 7.16 -22.54 11.66
N THR A 183 6.06 -21.89 12.03
CA THR A 183 4.89 -21.70 11.17
C THR A 183 4.71 -20.22 10.84
N PHE A 184 4.52 -19.90 9.54
CA PHE A 184 4.53 -18.53 9.02
C PHE A 184 3.23 -18.20 8.29
N CYS A 185 2.68 -17.03 8.55
CA CYS A 185 1.63 -16.39 7.76
C CYS A 185 2.24 -15.22 7.01
N VAL A 186 2.19 -15.25 5.69
CA VAL A 186 2.79 -14.22 4.84
C VAL A 186 1.89 -13.92 3.63
N ASP A 187 2.08 -12.78 2.99
CA ASP A 187 1.41 -12.52 1.74
C ASP A 187 2.18 -13.07 0.52
N ALA A 188 1.53 -13.07 -0.64
CA ALA A 188 2.09 -13.62 -1.85
C ALA A 188 3.29 -12.79 -2.37
N GLU A 189 3.29 -11.48 -2.11
CA GLU A 189 4.38 -10.59 -2.52
C GLU A 189 5.62 -10.87 -1.68
N PHE A 190 5.53 -10.80 -0.35
CA PHE A 190 6.65 -11.10 0.56
C PHE A 190 7.19 -12.53 0.37
N ASN A 191 6.30 -13.48 0.12
CA ASN A 191 6.69 -14.86 -0.16
C ASN A 191 7.60 -15.02 -1.40
N SER A 192 7.50 -14.12 -2.38
CA SER A 192 8.18 -14.23 -3.68
C SER A 192 9.31 -13.21 -3.91
N ARG A 193 9.45 -12.21 -3.04
CA ARG A 193 10.44 -11.12 -3.19
C ARG A 193 11.86 -11.58 -2.93
N SER A 194 12.84 -10.90 -3.54
CA SER A 194 14.27 -11.05 -3.26
C SER A 194 14.68 -10.57 -1.86
N ASP A 195 13.88 -9.68 -1.26
CA ASP A 195 13.98 -9.19 0.12
C ASP A 195 12.86 -9.76 1.02
N GLY A 196 12.29 -10.90 0.65
CA GLY A 196 11.15 -11.53 1.29
C GLY A 196 11.50 -12.72 2.18
N LEU A 197 10.52 -13.64 2.34
CA LEU A 197 10.59 -14.74 3.30
C LEU A 197 11.79 -15.67 3.09
N ASN A 198 12.01 -16.16 1.85
CA ASN A 198 13.01 -17.20 1.63
C ASN A 198 14.44 -16.72 1.92
N PRO A 199 14.91 -15.56 1.39
CA PRO A 199 16.22 -15.04 1.74
C PRO A 199 16.36 -14.64 3.22
N MET A 200 15.27 -14.18 3.85
CA MET A 200 15.24 -13.94 5.30
C MET A 200 15.52 -15.24 6.07
N LEU A 201 14.77 -16.30 5.78
CA LEU A 201 14.97 -17.59 6.43
C LEU A 201 16.40 -18.09 6.25
N GLU A 202 16.96 -17.99 5.04
CA GLU A 202 18.34 -18.41 4.74
C GLU A 202 19.37 -17.63 5.56
N LEU A 203 19.26 -16.29 5.64
CA LEU A 203 20.16 -15.47 6.45
C LEU A 203 20.11 -15.87 7.94
N TYR A 204 18.92 -16.19 8.44
CA TYR A 204 18.72 -16.61 9.83
C TYR A 204 18.96 -18.12 10.07
N GLY A 205 19.56 -18.82 9.09
CA GLY A 205 20.00 -20.22 9.22
C GLY A 205 18.86 -21.24 9.13
N LEU A 206 17.78 -20.88 8.45
CA LEU A 206 16.62 -21.74 8.20
C LEU A 206 16.51 -22.07 6.72
N GLU A 207 15.99 -23.25 6.39
CA GLU A 207 15.82 -23.73 5.02
C GLU A 207 14.36 -24.08 4.76
N ARG A 208 13.72 -23.33 3.86
CA ARG A 208 12.36 -23.62 3.42
C ARG A 208 12.31 -24.88 2.57
N GLY A 209 11.23 -25.67 2.71
CA GLY A 209 11.06 -26.98 2.06
C GLY A 209 11.78 -28.13 2.77
N ASN A 210 12.64 -27.83 3.75
CA ASN A 210 13.32 -28.84 4.57
C ASN A 210 12.44 -29.24 5.76
N PRO A 211 12.01 -30.54 5.85
CA PRO A 211 11.20 -31.00 6.99
C PRO A 211 11.89 -30.88 8.36
N ALA A 212 13.21 -30.78 8.39
CA ALA A 212 13.99 -30.60 9.61
C ALA A 212 14.21 -29.11 9.97
N SER A 213 13.69 -28.18 9.15
CA SER A 213 13.77 -26.73 9.35
C SER A 213 12.37 -26.12 9.15
N VAL A 214 12.06 -25.57 7.98
CA VAL A 214 10.75 -24.98 7.65
C VAL A 214 10.09 -25.78 6.52
N PRO A 215 9.22 -26.76 6.82
CA PRO A 215 8.46 -27.46 5.80
C PRO A 215 7.57 -26.49 5.00
N ASP A 216 7.35 -26.73 3.71
CA ASP A 216 6.46 -25.90 2.88
C ASP A 216 5.04 -25.80 3.45
N THR A 217 4.56 -26.85 4.11
CA THR A 217 3.26 -26.88 4.79
C THR A 217 3.13 -25.93 5.96
N ASN A 218 4.26 -25.39 6.45
CA ASN A 218 4.32 -24.46 7.56
C ASN A 218 4.23 -22.99 7.08
N VAL A 219 4.12 -22.74 5.79
CA VAL A 219 3.97 -21.39 5.24
C VAL A 219 2.59 -21.24 4.63
N GLY A 220 1.73 -20.49 5.29
CA GLY A 220 0.39 -20.13 4.83
C GLY A 220 0.40 -18.80 4.08
N LEU A 221 -0.26 -18.76 2.92
CA LEU A 221 -0.46 -17.52 2.16
C LEU A 221 -1.81 -16.91 2.51
N TYR A 222 -1.79 -15.64 2.86
CA TYR A 222 -2.95 -14.86 3.26
C TYR A 222 -2.98 -13.52 2.51
N ASP A 223 -4.15 -12.89 2.48
CA ASP A 223 -4.21 -11.47 2.13
C ASP A 223 -3.50 -10.65 3.23
N THR A 224 -2.77 -9.61 2.84
CA THR A 224 -1.93 -8.79 3.73
C THR A 224 -2.64 -8.39 5.03
N GLY A 225 -3.91 -7.94 4.95
CA GLY A 225 -4.70 -7.58 6.14
C GLY A 225 -5.08 -8.77 7.03
N ALA A 226 -5.22 -9.97 6.47
CA ALA A 226 -5.65 -11.17 7.19
C ALA A 226 -4.51 -11.83 7.98
N ILE A 227 -3.24 -11.53 7.67
CA ILE A 227 -2.07 -12.08 8.36
C ILE A 227 -2.11 -11.77 9.86
N TYR A 228 -2.47 -10.54 10.22
CA TYR A 228 -2.52 -10.09 11.61
C TYR A 228 -3.50 -10.92 12.45
N SER A 229 -4.72 -11.07 11.94
CA SER A 229 -5.75 -11.90 12.60
C SER A 229 -5.38 -13.39 12.63
N ALA A 230 -4.80 -13.91 11.52
CA ALA A 230 -4.36 -15.30 11.45
C ALA A 230 -3.24 -15.58 12.47
N THR A 231 -2.34 -14.61 12.70
CA THR A 231 -1.29 -14.70 13.72
C THR A 231 -1.89 -14.63 15.12
N ASP A 232 -2.79 -13.71 15.40
CA ASP A 232 -3.47 -13.53 16.67
C ASP A 232 -4.29 -14.78 17.04
N GLU A 233 -5.01 -15.37 16.09
CA GLU A 233 -5.80 -16.58 16.28
C GLU A 233 -4.97 -17.87 16.35
N GLY A 234 -3.65 -17.79 16.08
CA GLY A 234 -2.73 -18.92 16.15
C GLY A 234 -2.76 -19.86 14.96
N ALA A 235 -3.21 -19.40 13.79
CA ALA A 235 -3.07 -20.15 12.55
C ALA A 235 -1.59 -20.35 12.18
N CYS A 236 -0.74 -19.44 12.60
CA CYS A 236 0.73 -19.53 12.57
C CYS A 236 1.33 -18.90 13.84
N ASN A 237 2.58 -19.21 14.14
CA ASN A 237 3.30 -18.55 15.24
C ASN A 237 3.89 -17.21 14.81
N PHE A 238 4.32 -17.08 13.56
CA PHE A 238 4.99 -15.89 13.04
C PHE A 238 4.20 -15.32 11.86
N GLY A 239 3.76 -14.07 12.00
CA GLY A 239 3.11 -13.33 10.93
C GLY A 239 4.03 -12.25 10.38
N GLU A 240 4.01 -12.09 9.06
CA GLU A 240 4.56 -10.91 8.42
C GLU A 240 3.77 -9.68 8.84
N VAL A 241 4.45 -8.61 9.23
CA VAL A 241 3.84 -7.35 9.60
C VAL A 241 4.60 -6.17 9.00
N PHE A 242 3.91 -5.04 8.86
CA PHE A 242 4.51 -3.75 8.55
C PHE A 242 4.67 -2.94 9.84
N THR A 243 5.86 -2.39 10.10
CA THR A 243 6.16 -1.75 11.39
C THR A 243 5.32 -0.51 11.72
N THR A 244 4.69 0.10 10.74
CA THR A 244 3.75 1.22 10.92
C THR A 244 2.29 0.79 11.07
N ASP A 245 2.00 -0.52 11.10
CA ASP A 245 0.63 -1.03 11.17
C ASP A 245 0.06 -0.97 12.59
N GLY A 246 -1.11 -0.33 12.72
CA GLY A 246 -1.80 -0.17 14.02
C GLY A 246 -2.32 -1.46 14.64
N ARG A 247 -2.52 -2.53 13.83
CA ARG A 247 -2.98 -3.85 14.30
C ARG A 247 -1.96 -4.56 15.18
N ILE A 248 -0.66 -4.27 15.03
CA ILE A 248 0.38 -4.81 15.92
C ILE A 248 0.02 -4.53 17.37
N LYS A 249 -0.31 -3.26 17.67
CA LYS A 249 -0.69 -2.86 19.04
C LYS A 249 -2.10 -3.30 19.41
N ALA A 250 -3.03 -3.25 18.46
CA ALA A 250 -4.44 -3.59 18.72
C ALA A 250 -4.65 -5.07 19.05
N LEU A 251 -3.83 -5.95 18.46
CA LEU A 251 -3.86 -7.41 18.66
C LEU A 251 -2.77 -7.92 19.62
N ASP A 252 -2.10 -7.03 20.32
CA ASP A 252 -1.01 -7.38 21.25
C ASP A 252 0.04 -8.31 20.62
N LEU A 253 0.53 -7.94 19.45
CA LEU A 253 1.60 -8.67 18.76
C LEU A 253 2.97 -8.14 19.19
N THR A 254 3.89 -9.04 19.45
CA THR A 254 5.31 -8.73 19.71
C THR A 254 6.11 -8.83 18.40
N VAL A 255 6.66 -7.72 17.94
CA VAL A 255 7.56 -7.69 16.79
C VAL A 255 8.94 -8.20 17.19
N LEU A 256 9.49 -9.12 16.40
CA LEU A 256 10.84 -9.65 16.60
C LEU A 256 11.89 -8.67 16.06
N GLU A 257 12.97 -8.48 16.81
CA GLU A 257 14.13 -7.67 16.39
C GLU A 257 14.83 -8.32 15.21
N ASP A 258 15.03 -7.56 14.13
CA ASP A 258 15.90 -7.91 13.00
C ASP A 258 17.37 -7.68 13.38
N ASP A 259 17.92 -8.56 14.21
CA ASP A 259 19.22 -8.41 14.86
C ASP A 259 20.45 -8.67 13.93
N LEU A 260 20.21 -9.15 12.73
CA LEU A 260 21.23 -9.25 11.68
C LEU A 260 21.07 -8.15 10.61
N GLY A 261 20.03 -7.31 10.69
CA GLY A 261 19.81 -6.18 9.77
C GLY A 261 19.48 -6.61 8.34
N TYR A 262 18.60 -7.60 8.20
CA TYR A 262 18.17 -8.11 6.91
C TYR A 262 17.36 -7.11 6.11
N PHE A 263 16.39 -6.45 6.76
CA PHE A 263 15.47 -5.55 6.07
C PHE A 263 16.12 -4.20 5.79
N PRO A 264 16.10 -3.73 4.52
CA PRO A 264 16.61 -2.40 4.18
C PRO A 264 15.68 -1.28 4.68
N ALA A 265 16.06 -0.03 4.46
CA ALA A 265 15.22 1.13 4.75
C ALA A 265 14.08 1.24 3.72
N TYR A 266 12.85 1.46 4.21
CA TYR A 266 11.64 1.66 3.41
C TYR A 266 10.99 3.01 3.71
N ASN A 267 11.74 4.11 3.52
CA ASN A 267 11.17 5.45 3.62
C ASN A 267 10.23 5.70 2.43
N VAL A 268 9.05 6.23 2.70
CA VAL A 268 8.13 6.62 1.64
C VAL A 268 8.54 7.97 1.04
N ALA A 269 8.44 8.11 -0.25
CA ALA A 269 8.64 9.38 -0.95
C ALA A 269 7.59 9.58 -2.05
N PRO A 270 7.25 10.82 -2.42
CA PRO A 270 6.39 11.09 -3.56
C PRO A 270 7.16 10.81 -4.85
N VAL A 271 6.55 10.05 -5.75
CA VAL A 271 7.16 9.61 -7.01
C VAL A 271 6.31 10.08 -8.16
N PHE A 272 6.97 10.65 -9.17
CA PHE A 272 6.31 11.26 -10.32
C PHE A 272 6.77 10.66 -11.64
N TYR A 273 5.85 10.53 -12.58
CA TYR A 273 6.21 10.39 -13.99
C TYR A 273 6.96 11.64 -14.45
N GLY A 274 8.21 11.50 -14.90
CA GLY A 274 9.11 12.63 -15.15
C GLY A 274 8.53 13.69 -16.09
N LYS A 275 7.92 13.28 -17.22
CA LYS A 275 7.29 14.25 -18.15
C LYS A 275 6.11 15.02 -17.53
N PHE A 276 5.45 14.46 -16.52
CA PHE A 276 4.40 15.18 -15.80
C PHE A 276 5.00 16.24 -14.86
N ALA A 277 6.03 15.89 -14.08
CA ALA A 277 6.73 16.83 -13.22
C ALA A 277 7.42 17.94 -14.02
N GLU A 278 8.07 17.62 -15.14
CA GLU A 278 8.64 18.61 -16.07
C GLU A 278 7.59 19.59 -16.61
N LYS A 279 6.38 19.09 -16.89
CA LYS A 279 5.27 19.92 -17.38
C LYS A 279 4.68 20.83 -16.29
N TYR A 280 4.70 20.37 -15.04
CA TYR A 280 4.11 21.05 -13.89
C TYR A 280 5.11 21.12 -12.71
N PRO A 281 6.21 21.88 -12.84
CA PRO A 281 7.34 21.84 -11.91
C PRO A 281 6.97 22.21 -10.46
N GLY A 282 5.88 22.93 -10.23
CA GLY A 282 5.40 23.24 -8.86
C GLY A 282 4.78 22.05 -8.14
N ILE A 283 4.55 20.89 -8.82
CA ILE A 283 3.92 19.74 -8.15
C ILE A 283 4.81 19.12 -7.07
N GLU A 284 6.10 19.08 -7.29
CA GLU A 284 7.04 18.55 -6.30
C GLU A 284 7.00 19.36 -4.99
N GLU A 285 6.88 20.70 -5.08
CA GLU A 285 6.77 21.58 -3.91
C GLU A 285 5.50 21.34 -3.10
N VAL A 286 4.39 20.90 -3.73
CA VAL A 286 3.16 20.52 -3.05
C VAL A 286 3.42 19.35 -2.10
N PHE A 287 4.08 18.31 -2.61
CA PHE A 287 4.35 17.09 -1.84
C PHE A 287 5.53 17.26 -0.85
N ALA A 288 6.48 18.14 -1.14
CA ALA A 288 7.55 18.51 -0.22
C ALA A 288 7.04 19.15 1.09
N LYS A 289 5.84 19.77 1.09
CA LYS A 289 5.18 20.26 2.31
C LYS A 289 4.58 19.12 3.14
N ILE A 290 4.13 18.04 2.50
CA ILE A 290 3.42 16.92 3.11
C ILE A 290 4.40 15.91 3.69
N ALA A 291 5.41 15.51 2.93
CA ALA A 291 6.33 14.43 3.27
C ALA A 291 6.96 14.56 4.67
N PRO A 292 7.43 15.72 5.16
CA PRO A 292 8.03 15.83 6.48
C PRO A 292 7.10 15.51 7.66
N LEU A 293 5.77 15.54 7.46
CA LEU A 293 4.78 15.27 8.50
C LEU A 293 4.27 13.80 8.49
N LEU A 294 4.71 13.00 7.52
CA LEU A 294 4.44 11.57 7.48
C LEU A 294 5.49 10.84 8.33
N THR A 295 5.28 10.84 9.65
CA THR A 295 6.10 10.11 10.62
C THR A 295 5.54 8.71 10.89
N ASP A 296 6.33 7.84 11.52
CA ASP A 296 5.85 6.51 11.94
C ASP A 296 4.59 6.63 12.81
N GLU A 297 4.59 7.58 13.76
CA GLU A 297 3.45 7.79 14.66
C GLU A 297 2.21 8.29 13.91
N ALA A 298 2.39 9.17 12.91
CA ALA A 298 1.28 9.66 12.10
C ALA A 298 0.66 8.54 11.28
N LEU A 299 1.49 7.71 10.65
CA LEU A 299 1.02 6.57 9.85
C LEU A 299 0.37 5.49 10.74
N GLN A 300 0.99 5.13 11.88
CA GLN A 300 0.38 4.20 12.83
C GLN A 300 -1.00 4.68 13.32
N ALA A 301 -1.14 5.97 13.61
CA ALA A 301 -2.42 6.54 14.02
C ALA A 301 -3.48 6.47 12.92
N MET A 302 -3.11 6.81 11.68
CA MET A 302 -4.02 6.74 10.54
C MET A 302 -4.38 5.29 10.17
N ASN A 303 -3.42 4.39 10.17
CA ASN A 303 -3.65 2.96 9.91
C ASN A 303 -4.58 2.36 10.97
N LEU A 304 -4.44 2.73 12.25
CA LEU A 304 -5.34 2.29 13.33
C LEU A 304 -6.79 2.71 13.09
N GLU A 305 -7.02 3.94 12.60
CA GLU A 305 -8.38 4.43 12.31
C GLU A 305 -9.05 3.57 11.23
N VAL A 306 -8.31 3.14 10.22
CA VAL A 306 -8.85 2.33 9.13
C VAL A 306 -8.95 0.85 9.55
N ASP A 307 -7.83 0.24 9.95
CA ASP A 307 -7.74 -1.21 10.14
C ASP A 307 -8.50 -1.73 11.37
N VAL A 308 -8.56 -0.93 12.43
CA VAL A 308 -9.17 -1.33 13.70
C VAL A 308 -10.53 -0.68 13.92
N LYS A 309 -10.68 0.59 13.56
CA LYS A 309 -11.94 1.31 13.75
C LYS A 309 -12.86 1.25 12.52
N GLY A 310 -12.41 0.68 11.40
CA GLY A 310 -13.20 0.47 10.19
C GLY A 310 -13.58 1.75 9.45
N ARG A 311 -12.77 2.81 9.59
CA ARG A 311 -13.01 4.07 8.89
C ARG A 311 -12.56 4.00 7.43
N GLU A 312 -13.16 4.81 6.58
CA GLU A 312 -12.74 4.91 5.19
C GLU A 312 -11.38 5.64 5.07
N PRO A 313 -10.43 5.11 4.28
CA PRO A 313 -9.12 5.76 4.08
C PRO A 313 -9.22 7.22 3.60
N ALA A 314 -10.26 7.54 2.82
CA ALA A 314 -10.50 8.90 2.32
C ALA A 314 -10.85 9.89 3.43
N ASP A 315 -11.65 9.47 4.40
CA ASP A 315 -12.04 10.31 5.54
C ASP A 315 -10.86 10.55 6.48
N VAL A 316 -10.06 9.49 6.74
CA VAL A 316 -8.86 9.59 7.57
C VAL A 316 -7.82 10.52 6.92
N ALA A 317 -7.59 10.36 5.61
CA ALA A 317 -6.71 11.23 4.85
C ALA A 317 -7.16 12.69 4.87
N PHE A 318 -8.47 12.93 4.67
CA PHE A 318 -9.06 14.27 4.70
C PHE A 318 -8.85 14.95 6.06
N GLU A 319 -9.21 14.28 7.15
CA GLU A 319 -9.04 14.82 8.50
C GLU A 319 -7.58 15.13 8.82
N TRP A 320 -6.66 14.25 8.46
CA TRP A 320 -5.23 14.48 8.65
C TRP A 320 -4.75 15.69 7.85
N MET A 321 -5.19 15.85 6.60
CA MET A 321 -4.86 17.01 5.76
C MET A 321 -5.42 18.32 6.32
N VAL A 322 -6.64 18.31 6.89
CA VAL A 322 -7.27 19.45 7.56
C VAL A 322 -6.51 19.80 8.85
N GLN A 323 -6.21 18.81 9.70
CA GLN A 323 -5.49 19.01 10.96
C GLN A 323 -4.11 19.64 10.76
N ASN A 324 -3.45 19.32 9.65
CA ASN A 324 -2.15 19.89 9.30
C ASN A 324 -2.26 21.19 8.46
N GLY A 325 -3.47 21.67 8.21
CA GLY A 325 -3.71 22.93 7.53
C GLY A 325 -3.37 22.92 6.03
N PHE A 326 -3.27 21.75 5.41
CA PHE A 326 -3.05 21.61 3.96
C PHE A 326 -4.27 21.97 3.16
N ILE A 327 -5.44 21.59 3.65
CA ILE A 327 -6.77 21.90 3.17
C ILE A 327 -7.65 22.33 4.35
N SER A 328 -8.86 22.78 4.09
CA SER A 328 -9.86 23.08 5.14
C SER A 328 -11.16 22.31 4.85
N GLU A 329 -12.05 22.28 5.84
CA GLU A 329 -13.45 21.91 5.60
C GLU A 329 -14.07 22.84 4.57
N PRO A 330 -15.06 22.39 3.78
CA PRO A 330 -15.70 23.17 2.71
C PRO A 330 -16.47 24.40 3.18
#